data_a1b3604dca31f554e91f2e858d8d4c29
#
_entry.id   a1b3604dca31f554e91f2e858d8d4c29
#
_cell.length_a   1.000
_cell.length_b   1.000
_cell.length_c   1.000
_cell.angle_alpha   90.00
_cell.angle_beta   90.00
_cell.angle_gamma   90.00
#
_symmetry.space_group_name_H-M   'P 1'
#
loop_
_entity.id
_entity.type
_entity.pdbx_description
1 polymer ?
#
loop_
_entity_poly.entity_id
_entity_poly.type
_entity_poly.pdbx_seq_one_letter_code
_entity_poly.pdbx_strand_id
1 'polypeptide(L)'
;NINPEPLKFECEDKEIGEWVYGYDPRVVFIEDRYYVTWCNGYHGPTIGVAYTFDFKTFHQLENAFLPFNRNGVLFPRKIDGKFAMLSRPSDNGHTPFGDIFYSESPDLEFWGRHRHVMSPAPFEDSAWQCTKIGAGPIPIETSEGWLLIYHGVLASCNGFVYAFGSALLDLDEPWKVKFRSGPYLISPREQYECMGDVPNVTFPCAALHDADTGRIAIYYGCADTVTGLAFGYIDEIVEFTKKHSII
;
A
#
# COMPACT_ATOMS: atom_id res chain seq x y z
N ASN A 1 -7.97 23.30 -4.57
CA ASN A 1 -7.00 23.88 -5.50
C ASN A 1 -5.81 22.91 -5.63
N ILE A 2 -5.54 22.44 -6.84
CA ILE A 2 -4.31 21.71 -7.13
C ILE A 2 -3.18 22.74 -7.15
N ASN A 3 -2.15 22.53 -6.34
CA ASN A 3 -0.97 23.38 -6.38
C ASN A 3 -0.18 23.04 -7.67
N PRO A 4 -0.03 23.96 -8.62
CA PRO A 4 0.69 23.70 -9.86
C PRO A 4 2.22 23.70 -9.67
N GLU A 5 2.72 24.18 -8.54
CA GLU A 5 4.15 24.21 -8.27
C GLU A 5 4.64 22.80 -7.88
N PRO A 6 5.78 22.36 -8.43
CA PRO A 6 6.41 21.11 -8.00
C PRO A 6 6.70 21.11 -6.50
N LEU A 7 6.52 19.96 -5.86
CA LEU A 7 6.93 19.80 -4.47
C LEU A 7 8.46 19.96 -4.36
N LYS A 8 8.88 20.69 -3.32
CA LYS A 8 10.29 20.90 -3.07
C LYS A 8 10.85 19.76 -2.21
N PHE A 9 11.72 18.95 -2.79
CA PHE A 9 12.48 17.95 -2.07
C PHE A 9 13.89 18.45 -1.79
N GLU A 10 14.32 18.35 -0.55
CA GLU A 10 15.69 18.57 -0.10
C GLU A 10 16.32 17.20 0.18
N CYS A 11 17.47 16.94 -0.38
CA CYS A 11 18.21 15.71 -0.21
C CYS A 11 19.68 16.02 0.03
N GLU A 12 20.27 15.43 1.07
CA GLU A 12 21.71 15.62 1.38
C GLU A 12 22.57 14.91 0.34
N ASP A 13 22.17 13.70 -0.06
CA ASP A 13 22.85 12.94 -1.11
C ASP A 13 22.20 13.22 -2.48
N LYS A 14 23.00 13.78 -3.38
CA LYS A 14 22.54 14.13 -4.72
C LYS A 14 22.22 12.90 -5.58
N GLU A 15 22.90 11.78 -5.34
CA GLU A 15 22.67 10.56 -6.12
C GLU A 15 21.26 10.01 -5.89
N ILE A 16 20.80 9.96 -4.64
CA ILE A 16 19.45 9.49 -4.33
C ILE A 16 18.38 10.56 -4.56
N GLY A 17 18.76 11.83 -4.58
CA GLY A 17 17.86 12.95 -4.87
C GLY A 17 17.46 13.08 -6.35
N GLU A 18 18.20 12.45 -7.27
CA GLU A 18 17.90 12.42 -8.70
C GLU A 18 17.12 11.14 -9.07
N TRP A 19 15.81 11.27 -9.20
CA TRP A 19 14.94 10.16 -9.60
C TRP A 19 14.18 10.48 -10.89
N VAL A 20 13.96 9.46 -11.72
CA VAL A 20 13.43 9.60 -13.08
C VAL A 20 11.90 9.76 -13.06
N TYR A 21 11.22 9.11 -12.10
CA TYR A 21 9.77 9.15 -11.94
C TYR A 21 9.40 8.86 -10.48
N GLY A 22 8.21 9.31 -10.09
CA GLY A 22 7.60 9.00 -8.79
C GLY A 22 6.10 8.84 -8.92
N TYR A 23 5.52 7.82 -8.27
CA TYR A 23 4.09 7.56 -8.24
C TYR A 23 3.69 6.77 -6.98
N ASP A 24 2.40 6.61 -6.78
CA ASP A 24 1.80 5.88 -5.65
C ASP A 24 2.26 6.37 -4.27
N PRO A 25 2.12 7.66 -3.93
CA PRO A 25 2.52 8.13 -2.63
C PRO A 25 1.62 7.58 -1.52
N ARG A 26 2.22 7.32 -0.36
CA ARG A 26 1.53 7.00 0.89
C ARG A 26 2.00 7.96 1.97
N VAL A 27 1.08 8.52 2.72
CA VAL A 27 1.36 9.50 3.78
C VAL A 27 0.93 8.95 5.12
N VAL A 28 1.82 9.01 6.09
CA VAL A 28 1.55 8.55 7.46
C VAL A 28 2.14 9.52 8.48
N PHE A 29 1.41 9.77 9.56
CA PHE A 29 1.92 10.52 10.71
C PHE A 29 2.50 9.54 11.73
N ILE A 30 3.77 9.72 12.10
CA ILE A 30 4.44 8.92 13.13
C ILE A 30 5.16 9.88 14.08
N GLU A 31 4.86 9.77 15.37
CA GLU A 31 5.41 10.58 16.46
C GLU A 31 5.14 12.09 16.28
N ASP A 32 5.98 12.81 15.53
CA ASP A 32 5.95 14.29 15.45
C ASP A 32 5.91 14.84 14.01
N ARG A 33 5.92 13.97 13.00
CA ARG A 33 6.01 14.38 11.58
C ARG A 33 5.28 13.44 10.65
N TYR A 34 5.06 13.93 9.44
CA TYR A 34 4.52 13.11 8.36
C TYR A 34 5.66 12.47 7.57
N TYR A 35 5.52 11.18 7.29
CA TYR A 35 6.37 10.46 6.38
C TYR A 35 5.61 10.18 5.08
N VAL A 36 6.33 10.25 3.98
CA VAL A 36 5.82 9.95 2.65
C VAL A 36 6.68 8.84 2.05
N THR A 37 6.05 7.78 1.60
CA THR A 37 6.69 6.76 0.78
C THR A 37 6.10 6.79 -0.61
N TRP A 38 6.90 6.50 -1.63
CA TRP A 38 6.43 6.44 -3.02
C TRP A 38 7.23 5.41 -3.81
N CYS A 39 6.72 4.99 -4.97
CA CYS A 39 7.52 4.26 -5.93
C CYS A 39 8.50 5.23 -6.58
N ASN A 40 9.78 5.02 -6.36
CA ASN A 40 10.87 5.88 -6.81
C ASN A 40 11.64 5.23 -7.96
N GLY A 41 11.83 5.95 -9.05
CA GLY A 41 12.57 5.50 -10.22
C GLY A 41 14.08 5.72 -10.10
N TYR A 42 14.76 4.87 -9.34
CA TYR A 42 16.21 4.86 -9.14
C TYR A 42 16.81 3.53 -9.62
N HIS A 43 17.41 3.51 -10.81
CA HIS A 43 17.92 2.28 -11.49
C HIS A 43 16.89 1.14 -11.58
N GLY A 44 15.62 1.49 -11.65
CA GLY A 44 14.46 0.63 -11.55
C GLY A 44 13.53 1.10 -10.41
N PRO A 45 12.35 0.52 -10.27
CA PRO A 45 11.43 0.90 -9.21
C PRO A 45 11.95 0.47 -7.84
N THR A 46 12.05 1.43 -6.91
CA THR A 46 12.32 1.19 -5.50
C THR A 46 11.35 2.00 -4.64
N ILE A 47 11.57 2.08 -3.35
CA ILE A 47 10.73 2.83 -2.42
C ILE A 47 11.52 4.03 -1.92
N GLY A 48 11.13 5.22 -2.37
CA GLY A 48 11.59 6.48 -1.81
C GLY A 48 10.91 6.76 -0.47
N VAL A 49 11.62 7.42 0.41
CA VAL A 49 11.14 7.86 1.73
C VAL A 49 11.50 9.31 1.94
N ALA A 50 10.54 10.09 2.44
CA ALA A 50 10.78 11.46 2.88
C ALA A 50 9.94 11.77 4.11
N TYR A 51 10.31 12.81 4.84
CA TYR A 51 9.46 13.36 5.89
C TYR A 51 9.17 14.85 5.65
N THR A 52 8.10 15.34 6.26
CA THR A 52 7.72 16.75 6.25
C THR A 52 6.99 17.11 7.53
N PHE A 53 7.09 18.40 7.92
CA PHE A 53 6.32 18.95 9.02
C PHE A 53 5.13 19.81 8.56
N ASP A 54 5.16 20.29 7.31
CA ASP A 54 4.28 21.36 6.85
C ASP A 54 3.69 21.13 5.43
N PHE A 55 4.03 20.02 4.78
CA PHE A 55 3.67 19.71 3.39
C PHE A 55 4.14 20.73 2.35
N LYS A 56 5.17 21.53 2.68
CA LYS A 56 5.81 22.48 1.77
C LYS A 56 7.22 22.08 1.43
N THR A 57 7.98 21.69 2.45
CA THR A 57 9.34 21.17 2.30
C THR A 57 9.36 19.70 2.68
N PHE A 58 9.91 18.88 1.83
CA PHE A 58 10.09 17.45 2.04
C PHE A 58 11.57 17.13 2.15
N HIS A 59 11.96 16.44 3.20
CA HIS A 59 13.33 15.99 3.42
C HIS A 59 13.44 14.53 3.00
N GLN A 60 14.08 14.29 1.86
CA GLN A 60 14.25 12.95 1.31
C GLN A 60 15.34 12.20 2.07
N LEU A 61 15.03 10.98 2.44
CA LEU A 61 15.94 10.02 3.06
C LEU A 61 16.47 9.04 2.01
N GLU A 62 17.28 8.07 2.47
CA GLU A 62 17.72 6.95 1.63
C GLU A 62 16.54 6.16 1.02
N ASN A 63 16.77 5.55 -0.14
CA ASN A 63 15.82 4.60 -0.68
C ASN A 63 15.75 3.37 0.23
N ALA A 64 14.53 2.98 0.64
CA ALA A 64 14.35 1.91 1.63
C ALA A 64 14.88 0.54 1.16
N PHE A 65 14.83 0.27 -0.12
CA PHE A 65 15.20 -1.03 -0.68
C PHE A 65 15.92 -0.89 -2.02
N LEU A 66 16.61 -1.96 -2.39
CA LEU A 66 17.15 -2.09 -3.74
C LEU A 66 16.01 -2.24 -4.77
N PRO A 67 16.20 -1.84 -6.04
CA PRO A 67 15.34 -2.26 -7.13
C PRO A 67 15.35 -3.80 -7.27
N PHE A 68 14.25 -4.46 -7.52
CA PHE A 68 12.93 -3.93 -7.81
C PHE A 68 12.00 -4.10 -6.61
N ASN A 69 11.45 -3.01 -6.10
CA ASN A 69 10.48 -3.05 -5.00
C ASN A 69 9.39 -1.98 -5.19
N ARG A 70 8.18 -2.24 -4.69
CA ARG A 70 7.01 -1.34 -4.83
C ARG A 70 6.10 -1.41 -3.62
N ASN A 71 5.09 -0.54 -3.61
CA ASN A 71 4.01 -0.51 -2.63
C ASN A 71 4.53 -0.44 -1.19
N GLY A 72 5.49 0.45 -0.95
CA GLY A 72 6.01 0.73 0.39
C GLY A 72 4.96 1.43 1.25
N VAL A 73 4.57 0.81 2.35
CA VAL A 73 3.55 1.34 3.26
C VAL A 73 4.06 1.21 4.69
N LEU A 74 4.33 2.36 5.33
CA LEU A 74 4.73 2.41 6.73
C LEU A 74 3.53 2.15 7.66
N PHE A 75 3.78 1.51 8.79
CA PHE A 75 2.82 1.45 9.88
C PHE A 75 2.74 2.80 10.60
N PRO A 76 1.57 3.18 11.15
CA PRO A 76 1.37 4.51 11.76
C PRO A 76 2.02 4.67 13.13
N ARG A 77 2.70 3.68 13.63
CA ARG A 77 3.56 3.72 14.80
C ARG A 77 4.70 2.72 14.73
N LYS A 78 5.68 2.91 15.55
CA LYS A 78 6.74 1.90 15.77
C LYS A 78 6.17 0.63 16.38
N ILE A 79 6.69 -0.51 15.94
CA ILE A 79 6.40 -1.84 16.46
C ILE A 79 7.69 -2.36 17.08
N ASP A 80 7.64 -2.72 18.37
CA ASP A 80 8.83 -3.08 19.15
C ASP A 80 9.97 -2.04 19.03
N GLY A 81 9.59 -0.74 19.08
CA GLY A 81 10.51 0.38 19.02
C GLY A 81 11.13 0.67 17.64
N LYS A 82 10.70 0.00 16.57
CA LYS A 82 11.22 0.15 15.21
C LYS A 82 10.15 0.60 14.24
N PHE A 83 10.57 1.33 13.22
CA PHE A 83 9.73 1.56 12.05
C PHE A 83 9.48 0.24 11.35
N ALA A 84 8.27 0.08 10.83
CA ALA A 84 7.83 -1.11 10.14
C ALA A 84 7.21 -0.73 8.79
N MET A 85 7.50 -1.50 7.75
CA MET A 85 7.01 -1.26 6.40
C MET A 85 6.56 -2.55 5.74
N LEU A 86 5.42 -2.49 5.07
CA LEU A 86 5.03 -3.49 4.08
C LEU A 86 5.56 -3.07 2.71
N SER A 87 6.03 -4.03 1.93
CA SER A 87 6.51 -3.80 0.58
C SER A 87 6.23 -5.01 -0.32
N ARG A 88 6.33 -4.81 -1.62
CA ARG A 88 6.23 -5.89 -2.60
C ARG A 88 7.49 -5.91 -3.46
N PRO A 89 8.45 -6.77 -3.15
CA PRO A 89 9.51 -7.09 -4.10
C PRO A 89 8.89 -7.54 -5.42
N SER A 90 9.50 -7.17 -6.52
CA SER A 90 9.01 -7.51 -7.86
C SER A 90 10.21 -7.74 -8.76
N ASP A 91 10.06 -8.54 -9.80
CA ASP A 91 11.12 -8.74 -10.76
C ASP A 91 10.84 -8.05 -12.11
N ASN A 92 11.74 -8.27 -13.04
CA ASN A 92 11.69 -7.70 -14.38
C ASN A 92 11.08 -8.68 -15.42
N GLY A 93 10.32 -9.67 -14.97
CA GLY A 93 9.48 -10.47 -15.86
C GLY A 93 9.82 -11.93 -16.06
N HIS A 94 10.89 -12.47 -15.50
CA HIS A 94 11.19 -13.92 -15.62
C HIS A 94 10.43 -14.77 -14.61
N THR A 95 10.34 -14.30 -13.36
CA THR A 95 9.63 -14.99 -12.30
C THR A 95 8.68 -13.98 -11.68
N PRO A 96 7.37 -14.01 -12.00
CA PRO A 96 6.40 -13.09 -11.41
C PRO A 96 6.46 -13.19 -9.90
N PHE A 97 6.90 -12.13 -9.24
CA PHE A 97 6.96 -12.04 -7.80
C PHE A 97 5.91 -11.01 -7.36
N GLY A 98 4.98 -11.44 -6.53
CA GLY A 98 3.81 -10.65 -6.22
C GLY A 98 3.39 -10.70 -4.76
N ASP A 99 4.29 -11.11 -3.87
CA ASP A 99 4.05 -11.31 -2.44
C ASP A 99 4.26 -10.03 -1.65
N ILE A 100 3.53 -9.87 -0.55
CA ILE A 100 3.75 -8.82 0.43
C ILE A 100 4.77 -9.29 1.46
N PHE A 101 5.76 -8.44 1.72
CA PHE A 101 6.77 -8.61 2.75
C PHE A 101 6.69 -7.51 3.80
N TYR A 102 7.12 -7.83 5.01
CA TYR A 102 7.31 -6.94 6.14
C TYR A 102 8.80 -6.73 6.37
N SER A 103 9.20 -5.52 6.74
CA SER A 103 10.58 -5.19 7.10
C SER A 103 10.60 -4.20 8.25
N GLU A 104 11.68 -4.20 9.03
CA GLU A 104 11.91 -3.30 10.15
C GLU A 104 13.12 -2.40 9.89
N SER A 105 13.07 -1.19 10.44
CA SER A 105 14.19 -0.25 10.46
C SER A 105 14.28 0.47 11.81
N PRO A 106 15.47 0.68 12.37
CA PRO A 106 15.64 1.53 13.55
C PRO A 106 15.52 3.03 13.23
N ASP A 107 15.82 3.45 11.99
CA ASP A 107 16.09 4.82 11.59
C ASP A 107 15.53 5.24 10.22
N LEU A 108 14.85 4.35 9.49
CA LEU A 108 14.34 4.48 8.12
C LEU A 108 15.40 4.40 7.00
N GLU A 109 16.67 4.26 7.34
CA GLU A 109 17.78 4.08 6.41
C GLU A 109 18.17 2.61 6.29
N PHE A 110 18.37 1.94 7.44
CA PHE A 110 18.78 0.54 7.47
C PHE A 110 17.60 -0.39 7.66
N TRP A 111 17.22 -1.10 6.60
CA TRP A 111 16.09 -2.03 6.60
C TRP A 111 16.55 -3.48 6.69
N GLY A 112 15.88 -4.24 7.56
CA GLY A 112 16.20 -5.66 7.78
C GLY A 112 15.02 -6.45 8.32
N ARG A 113 15.32 -7.66 8.84
CA ARG A 113 14.34 -8.59 9.41
C ARG A 113 13.16 -8.84 8.45
N HIS A 114 13.44 -9.02 7.17
CA HIS A 114 12.43 -9.27 6.15
C HIS A 114 11.63 -10.53 6.46
N ARG A 115 10.31 -10.41 6.48
CA ARG A 115 9.37 -11.51 6.75
C ARG A 115 8.31 -11.55 5.66
N HIS A 116 8.03 -12.74 5.18
CA HIS A 116 6.90 -12.97 4.29
C HIS A 116 5.59 -12.75 5.05
N VAL A 117 4.62 -12.08 4.42
CA VAL A 117 3.29 -11.81 4.96
C VAL A 117 2.24 -12.61 4.20
N MET A 118 2.09 -12.36 2.91
CA MET A 118 1.07 -13.00 2.08
C MET A 118 1.58 -13.26 0.66
N SER A 119 1.18 -14.40 0.09
CA SER A 119 1.28 -14.70 -1.34
C SER A 119 -0.03 -14.49 -2.07
N PRO A 120 -0.05 -14.35 -3.40
CA PRO A 120 -1.27 -14.47 -4.21
C PRO A 120 -2.08 -15.72 -3.85
N ALA A 121 -3.40 -15.64 -3.98
CA ALA A 121 -4.31 -16.74 -3.64
C ALA A 121 -5.16 -17.12 -4.86
N PRO A 122 -4.90 -18.26 -5.54
CA PRO A 122 -5.56 -18.63 -6.78
C PRO A 122 -6.83 -19.47 -6.58
N PHE A 123 -7.58 -19.28 -5.48
CA PHE A 123 -8.80 -20.03 -5.19
C PHE A 123 -10.05 -19.35 -5.79
N GLU A 124 -11.16 -20.07 -5.95
CA GLU A 124 -12.36 -19.62 -6.66
C GLU A 124 -12.83 -18.22 -6.22
N ASP A 125 -13.10 -18.02 -4.93
CA ASP A 125 -13.60 -16.74 -4.41
C ASP A 125 -12.50 -15.68 -4.29
N SER A 126 -11.25 -16.04 -4.52
CA SER A 126 -10.09 -15.18 -4.38
C SER A 126 -9.30 -14.97 -5.69
N ALA A 127 -9.86 -15.36 -6.83
CA ALA A 127 -9.22 -15.26 -8.13
C ALA A 127 -8.74 -13.82 -8.47
N TRP A 128 -9.41 -12.79 -7.94
CA TRP A 128 -9.02 -11.38 -8.10
C TRP A 128 -7.59 -11.06 -7.59
N GLN A 129 -7.03 -11.89 -6.74
CA GLN A 129 -5.72 -11.75 -6.12
C GLN A 129 -4.73 -12.87 -6.51
N CYS A 130 -4.91 -13.50 -7.67
CA CYS A 130 -4.16 -14.70 -8.03
C CYS A 130 -2.81 -14.43 -8.69
N THR A 131 -2.56 -13.25 -9.24
CA THR A 131 -1.34 -12.94 -9.98
C THR A 131 -0.30 -12.23 -9.11
N LYS A 132 -0.72 -11.17 -8.45
CA LYS A 132 0.10 -10.38 -7.51
C LYS A 132 -0.81 -9.62 -6.54
N ILE A 133 -0.25 -9.29 -5.39
CA ILE A 133 -0.93 -8.49 -4.37
C ILE A 133 0.00 -7.38 -3.88
N GLY A 134 -0.54 -6.34 -3.26
CA GLY A 134 0.28 -5.27 -2.68
C GLY A 134 -0.51 -4.43 -1.69
N ALA A 135 0.17 -3.92 -0.67
CA ALA A 135 -0.46 -3.05 0.32
C ALA A 135 -1.06 -1.80 -0.34
N GLY A 136 -2.20 -1.39 0.14
CA GLY A 136 -2.92 -0.20 -0.31
C GLY A 136 -2.67 0.99 0.62
N PRO A 137 -3.69 1.46 1.37
CA PRO A 137 -3.56 2.48 2.41
C PRO A 137 -2.70 2.04 3.59
N ILE A 138 -2.36 3.00 4.43
CA ILE A 138 -1.74 2.78 5.74
C ILE A 138 -2.59 1.79 6.55
N PRO A 139 -2.01 0.74 7.15
CA PRO A 139 -2.74 -0.19 8.02
C PRO A 139 -3.41 0.54 9.18
N ILE A 140 -4.63 0.16 9.48
CA ILE A 140 -5.43 0.76 10.56
C ILE A 140 -5.35 -0.15 11.78
N GLU A 141 -4.93 0.41 12.91
CA GLU A 141 -4.91 -0.31 14.18
C GLU A 141 -6.33 -0.51 14.70
N THR A 142 -6.69 -1.75 15.00
CA THR A 142 -7.97 -2.13 15.61
C THR A 142 -7.72 -2.99 16.83
N SER A 143 -8.73 -3.19 17.66
CA SER A 143 -8.64 -4.11 18.81
C SER A 143 -8.39 -5.58 18.41
N GLU A 144 -8.65 -5.93 17.16
CA GLU A 144 -8.50 -7.30 16.66
C GLU A 144 -7.22 -7.54 15.85
N GLY A 145 -6.50 -6.49 15.48
CA GLY A 145 -5.28 -6.56 14.67
C GLY A 145 -5.12 -5.34 13.76
N TRP A 146 -4.10 -5.34 12.93
CA TRP A 146 -3.94 -4.36 11.89
C TRP A 146 -4.87 -4.68 10.72
N LEU A 147 -5.85 -3.83 10.46
CA LEU A 147 -6.66 -3.91 9.25
C LEU A 147 -5.84 -3.42 8.08
N LEU A 148 -5.48 -4.34 7.20
CA LEU A 148 -4.80 -4.07 5.94
C LEU A 148 -5.81 -4.11 4.81
N ILE A 149 -6.01 -2.98 4.12
CA ILE A 149 -6.67 -2.94 2.81
C ILE A 149 -5.58 -3.09 1.77
N TYR A 150 -5.71 -4.04 0.86
CA TYR A 150 -4.69 -4.36 -0.13
C TYR A 150 -5.31 -4.63 -1.50
N HIS A 151 -4.56 -4.33 -2.57
CA HIS A 151 -5.00 -4.67 -3.92
C HIS A 151 -4.52 -6.07 -4.31
N GLY A 152 -5.32 -6.71 -5.13
CA GLY A 152 -4.97 -7.93 -5.85
C GLY A 152 -5.13 -7.73 -7.34
N VAL A 153 -4.45 -8.57 -8.11
CA VAL A 153 -4.43 -8.49 -9.56
C VAL A 153 -4.75 -9.86 -10.16
N LEU A 154 -5.70 -9.85 -11.07
CA LEU A 154 -6.04 -10.96 -11.94
C LEU A 154 -5.50 -10.68 -13.35
N ALA A 155 -4.74 -11.60 -13.92
CA ALA A 155 -4.39 -11.58 -15.33
C ALA A 155 -5.53 -12.18 -16.16
N SER A 156 -6.10 -11.43 -17.07
CA SER A 156 -7.13 -11.85 -18.01
C SER A 156 -6.64 -11.75 -19.45
N CYS A 157 -7.40 -12.30 -20.41
CA CYS A 157 -7.10 -12.17 -21.83
C CYS A 157 -7.18 -10.71 -22.33
N ASN A 158 -7.86 -9.83 -21.59
CA ASN A 158 -8.01 -8.40 -21.90
C ASN A 158 -7.09 -7.50 -21.05
N GLY A 159 -6.06 -8.06 -20.42
CA GLY A 159 -5.14 -7.34 -19.55
C GLY A 159 -5.36 -7.64 -18.07
N PHE A 160 -4.84 -6.77 -17.22
CA PHE A 160 -4.96 -6.92 -15.79
C PHE A 160 -6.27 -6.33 -15.27
N VAL A 161 -6.84 -6.99 -14.25
CA VAL A 161 -7.96 -6.46 -13.46
C VAL A 161 -7.47 -6.28 -12.03
N TYR A 162 -7.59 -5.05 -11.52
CA TYR A 162 -7.21 -4.70 -10.15
C TYR A 162 -8.46 -4.54 -9.30
N ALA A 163 -8.53 -5.28 -8.22
CA ALA A 163 -9.55 -5.17 -7.18
C ALA A 163 -8.88 -5.06 -5.82
N PHE A 164 -9.62 -4.71 -4.78
CA PHE A 164 -9.07 -4.69 -3.44
C PHE A 164 -9.97 -5.39 -2.42
N GLY A 165 -9.33 -5.94 -1.42
CA GLY A 165 -9.92 -6.63 -0.28
C GLY A 165 -9.20 -6.28 1.01
N SER A 166 -9.38 -7.10 2.03
CA SER A 166 -8.89 -6.85 3.37
C SER A 166 -8.28 -8.08 4.04
N ALA A 167 -7.34 -7.82 4.94
CA ALA A 167 -6.75 -8.80 5.82
C ALA A 167 -6.57 -8.22 7.23
N LEU A 168 -6.55 -9.06 8.25
CA LEU A 168 -6.18 -8.71 9.60
C LEU A 168 -4.83 -9.33 9.93
N LEU A 169 -3.87 -8.48 10.30
CA LEU A 169 -2.55 -8.89 10.72
C LEU A 169 -2.45 -8.84 12.25
N ASP A 170 -1.53 -9.60 12.81
CA ASP A 170 -1.26 -9.55 14.24
C ASP A 170 -0.67 -8.19 14.63
N LEU A 171 -0.99 -7.69 15.83
CA LEU A 171 -0.56 -6.36 16.29
C LEU A 171 0.93 -6.28 16.59
N ASP A 172 1.50 -7.33 17.17
CA ASP A 172 2.89 -7.37 17.61
C ASP A 172 3.80 -8.01 16.56
N GLU A 173 3.24 -8.93 15.78
CA GLU A 173 3.93 -9.65 14.72
C GLU A 173 3.20 -9.49 13.37
N PRO A 174 3.19 -8.29 12.75
CA PRO A 174 2.36 -7.99 11.58
C PRO A 174 2.66 -8.82 10.33
N TRP A 175 3.70 -9.63 10.33
CA TRP A 175 3.93 -10.64 9.30
C TRP A 175 3.05 -11.89 9.47
N LYS A 176 2.31 -12.02 10.58
CA LYS A 176 1.33 -13.08 10.81
C LYS A 176 -0.06 -12.60 10.40
N VAL A 177 -0.62 -13.22 9.38
CA VAL A 177 -1.98 -12.95 8.92
C VAL A 177 -2.94 -13.78 9.77
N LYS A 178 -3.88 -13.12 10.43
CA LYS A 178 -4.92 -13.78 11.25
C LYS A 178 -6.13 -14.15 10.42
N PHE A 179 -6.55 -13.26 9.51
CA PHE A 179 -7.68 -13.43 8.62
C PHE A 179 -7.41 -12.74 7.29
N ARG A 180 -7.94 -13.29 6.19
CA ARG A 180 -7.80 -12.75 4.84
C ARG A 180 -9.07 -12.99 4.05
N SER A 181 -9.69 -11.92 3.53
CA SER A 181 -10.91 -12.07 2.75
C SER A 181 -10.68 -12.84 1.44
N GLY A 182 -11.51 -13.82 1.16
CA GLY A 182 -11.60 -14.46 -0.16
C GLY A 182 -12.21 -13.49 -1.17
N PRO A 183 -13.45 -13.04 -0.98
CA PRO A 183 -14.06 -12.04 -1.84
C PRO A 183 -13.36 -10.67 -1.71
N TYR A 184 -13.42 -9.88 -2.79
CA TYR A 184 -12.99 -8.48 -2.78
C TYR A 184 -14.02 -7.58 -2.06
N LEU A 185 -13.56 -6.42 -1.59
CA LEU A 185 -14.42 -5.32 -1.14
C LEU A 185 -14.95 -4.52 -2.33
N ILE A 186 -14.07 -4.12 -3.24
CA ILE A 186 -14.42 -3.39 -4.47
C ILE A 186 -13.62 -3.95 -5.64
N SER A 187 -14.31 -4.10 -6.77
CA SER A 187 -13.73 -4.43 -8.09
C SER A 187 -14.31 -3.51 -9.15
N PRO A 188 -13.62 -3.33 -10.28
CA PRO A 188 -14.11 -2.44 -11.35
C PRO A 188 -15.50 -2.84 -11.84
N ARG A 189 -16.44 -1.89 -11.82
CA ARG A 189 -17.82 -2.05 -12.29
C ARG A 189 -18.32 -0.82 -13.00
N GLU A 190 -17.97 0.36 -12.49
CA GLU A 190 -18.39 1.62 -13.06
C GLU A 190 -17.57 1.96 -14.31
N GLN A 191 -18.15 2.74 -15.20
CA GLN A 191 -17.48 3.11 -16.45
C GLN A 191 -16.13 3.77 -16.21
N TYR A 192 -16.00 4.63 -15.20
CA TYR A 192 -14.77 5.32 -14.86
C TYR A 192 -13.72 4.41 -14.17
N GLU A 193 -14.10 3.22 -13.74
CA GLU A 193 -13.20 2.18 -13.22
C GLU A 193 -12.73 1.22 -14.32
N CYS A 194 -13.56 1.07 -15.36
CA CYS A 194 -13.32 0.14 -16.45
C CYS A 194 -12.67 0.79 -17.68
N MET A 195 -12.70 2.12 -17.80
CA MET A 195 -12.22 2.84 -18.98
C MET A 195 -11.35 4.03 -18.56
N GLY A 196 -10.10 4.04 -19.02
CA GLY A 196 -9.12 5.10 -18.73
C GLY A 196 -7.74 4.72 -19.24
N ASP A 197 -6.70 5.33 -18.68
CA ASP A 197 -5.30 5.10 -19.10
C ASP A 197 -4.89 3.64 -18.85
N VAL A 198 -5.31 3.07 -17.75
CA VAL A 198 -5.20 1.61 -17.47
C VAL A 198 -6.59 1.09 -17.13
N PRO A 199 -7.27 0.41 -18.06
CA PRO A 199 -8.63 -0.05 -17.83
C PRO A 199 -8.73 -1.15 -16.76
N ASN A 200 -9.93 -1.26 -16.15
CA ASN A 200 -10.24 -2.27 -15.13
C ASN A 200 -9.38 -2.18 -13.86
N VAL A 201 -9.24 -0.97 -13.33
CA VAL A 201 -8.47 -0.71 -12.11
C VAL A 201 -9.33 -0.05 -11.03
N THR A 202 -9.35 -0.69 -9.85
CA THR A 202 -9.67 -0.05 -8.56
C THR A 202 -8.47 -0.24 -7.64
N PHE A 203 -7.70 0.83 -7.41
CA PHE A 203 -6.42 0.78 -6.70
C PHE A 203 -6.49 1.59 -5.40
N PRO A 204 -6.53 0.97 -4.21
CA PRO A 204 -6.71 1.69 -2.96
C PRO A 204 -5.43 2.47 -2.61
N CYS A 205 -5.55 3.79 -2.45
CA CYS A 205 -4.42 4.71 -2.26
C CYS A 205 -4.31 5.22 -0.83
N ALA A 206 -5.43 5.65 -0.26
CA ALA A 206 -5.48 6.21 1.08
C ALA A 206 -6.78 5.81 1.79
N ALA A 207 -6.73 5.75 3.11
CA ALA A 207 -7.91 5.58 3.95
C ALA A 207 -7.83 6.57 5.12
N LEU A 208 -8.90 7.30 5.32
CA LEU A 208 -9.09 8.15 6.48
C LEU A 208 -10.17 7.54 7.34
N HIS A 209 -9.90 7.39 8.62
CA HIS A 209 -10.87 6.86 9.56
C HIS A 209 -11.12 7.82 10.72
N ASP A 210 -12.33 7.80 11.20
CA ASP A 210 -12.75 8.49 12.39
C ASP A 210 -12.83 7.48 13.53
N ALA A 211 -11.93 7.61 14.51
CA ALA A 211 -11.83 6.70 15.64
C ALA A 211 -13.07 6.71 16.53
N ASP A 212 -13.79 7.84 16.62
CA ASP A 212 -14.95 8.00 17.48
C ASP A 212 -16.20 7.30 16.92
N THR A 213 -16.33 7.29 15.59
CA THR A 213 -17.51 6.73 14.91
C THR A 213 -17.24 5.40 14.21
N GLY A 214 -15.97 5.01 14.06
CA GLY A 214 -15.55 3.85 13.28
C GLY A 214 -15.76 4.01 11.75
N ARG A 215 -16.14 5.21 11.28
CA ARG A 215 -16.31 5.46 9.83
C ARG A 215 -14.98 5.49 9.12
N ILE A 216 -14.96 4.97 7.91
CA ILE A 216 -13.81 4.99 7.02
C ILE A 216 -14.18 5.55 5.66
N ALA A 217 -13.28 6.36 5.10
CA ALA A 217 -13.30 6.84 3.72
C ALA A 217 -12.10 6.29 3.00
N ILE A 218 -12.31 5.50 1.94
CA ILE A 218 -11.27 4.87 1.14
C ILE A 218 -11.18 5.61 -0.19
N TYR A 219 -10.04 6.22 -0.45
CA TYR A 219 -9.71 6.83 -1.74
C TYR A 219 -9.00 5.79 -2.59
N TYR A 220 -9.47 5.62 -3.82
CA TYR A 220 -8.89 4.66 -4.75
C TYR A 220 -8.78 5.22 -6.16
N GLY A 221 -7.73 4.83 -6.87
CA GLY A 221 -7.55 5.16 -8.28
C GLY A 221 -8.50 4.32 -9.13
N CYS A 222 -9.13 4.97 -10.11
CA CYS A 222 -10.06 4.36 -11.05
C CYS A 222 -9.48 4.46 -12.45
N ALA A 223 -9.17 3.30 -13.06
CA ALA A 223 -8.61 3.19 -14.41
C ALA A 223 -7.41 4.14 -14.65
N ASP A 224 -6.59 4.40 -13.62
CA ASP A 224 -5.46 5.35 -13.58
C ASP A 224 -5.78 6.76 -14.13
N THR A 225 -7.04 7.17 -14.06
CA THR A 225 -7.52 8.43 -14.66
C THR A 225 -8.18 9.35 -13.65
N VAL A 226 -9.01 8.82 -12.75
CA VAL A 226 -9.72 9.59 -11.74
C VAL A 226 -9.62 8.94 -10.36
N THR A 227 -9.96 9.69 -9.32
CA THR A 227 -10.02 9.18 -7.94
C THR A 227 -11.46 8.90 -7.53
N GLY A 228 -11.73 7.67 -7.13
CA GLY A 228 -12.96 7.24 -6.51
C GLY A 228 -12.91 7.38 -4.99
N LEU A 229 -14.08 7.40 -4.36
CA LEU A 229 -14.25 7.51 -2.92
C LEU A 229 -15.35 6.55 -2.45
N ALA A 230 -15.00 5.66 -1.53
CA ALA A 230 -15.95 4.75 -0.90
C ALA A 230 -16.02 5.01 0.61
N PHE A 231 -17.20 4.82 1.18
CA PHE A 231 -17.42 4.94 2.63
C PHE A 231 -17.88 3.60 3.21
N GLY A 232 -17.53 3.37 4.47
CA GLY A 232 -17.93 2.20 5.23
C GLY A 232 -17.65 2.36 6.71
N TYR A 233 -17.67 1.25 7.42
CA TYR A 233 -17.30 1.16 8.84
C TYR A 233 -16.19 0.13 9.04
N ILE A 234 -15.24 0.44 9.90
CA ILE A 234 -14.09 -0.45 10.20
C ILE A 234 -14.58 -1.80 10.72
N ASP A 235 -15.52 -1.79 11.66
CA ASP A 235 -16.05 -3.01 12.27
C ASP A 235 -16.73 -3.92 11.23
N GLU A 236 -17.47 -3.35 10.28
CA GLU A 236 -18.10 -4.11 9.19
C GLU A 236 -17.06 -4.77 8.27
N ILE A 237 -15.95 -4.05 7.96
CA ILE A 237 -14.86 -4.59 7.15
C ILE A 237 -14.12 -5.69 7.92
N VAL A 238 -13.87 -5.49 9.21
CA VAL A 238 -13.25 -6.50 10.08
C VAL A 238 -14.11 -7.75 10.16
N GLU A 239 -15.41 -7.61 10.42
CA GLU A 239 -16.36 -8.73 10.47
C GLU A 239 -16.45 -9.47 9.12
N PHE A 240 -16.54 -8.73 8.02
CA PHE A 240 -16.50 -9.28 6.67
C PHE A 240 -15.22 -10.10 6.44
N THR A 241 -14.07 -9.56 6.81
CA THR A 241 -12.77 -10.22 6.66
C THR A 241 -12.70 -11.53 7.41
N LYS A 242 -13.20 -11.55 8.65
CA LYS A 242 -13.24 -12.75 9.49
C LYS A 242 -14.20 -13.79 8.94
N LYS A 243 -15.42 -13.37 8.58
CA LYS A 243 -16.50 -14.25 8.10
C LYS A 243 -16.15 -14.94 6.77
N HIS A 244 -15.44 -14.24 5.91
CA HIS A 244 -15.08 -14.69 4.57
C HIS A 244 -13.59 -15.03 4.44
N SER A 245 -12.93 -15.36 5.54
CA SER A 245 -11.52 -15.69 5.55
C SER A 245 -11.24 -16.99 4.81
N ILE A 246 -10.13 -16.99 4.06
CA ILE A 246 -9.60 -18.16 3.33
C ILE A 246 -8.41 -18.83 4.05
N ILE A 247 -8.13 -18.37 5.26
CA ILE A 247 -7.09 -18.94 6.13
C ILE A 247 -7.64 -19.19 7.52
#